data_6cd89391f4994f6730ef1216197f240c
#
_entry.id   6cd89391f4994f6730ef1216197f240c
#
_cell.length_a   1.000
_cell.length_b   1.000
_cell.length_c   1.000
_cell.angle_alpha   90.00
_cell.angle_beta   90.00
_cell.angle_gamma   90.00
#
_symmetry.space_group_name_H-M   'P 1'
#
loop_
_entity.id
_entity.type
_entity.pdbx_description
1 polymer ?
#
loop_
_entity_poly.entity_id
_entity_poly.type
_entity_poly.pdbx_seq_one_letter_code
_entity_poly.pdbx_strand_id
1 'polypeptide(L)'
;MKYGGLIKLMKKKKIAIIILLFIIILSVSGFYSYLYFTTQKWTSIIYPGVEIGDVDISGKTLAEAKDLVTEKYQSTMLKKNISIKTPLKTYSLNYAKINAGYNIDDVIKEAFDYGKDLNLYERYKLIKYPVNKSLNLKFTYDSKPLHDLISKMQKEINMNPINATISKSGSNFLVTSDKQGFKLMTDKLEKEILSKISGDIKSQDILVVAEIKPILPTITKEKLQTVNTRLSSFSSNFSTSPAGRSTNITLATNSINGTLIMPGNSFSFNGTVGKRTAAKGYQPAPVDIGTKVSSDYGGGICQVSTSLYNAVIRSNLESTERHHHTIPSSYVPLGMDATVDWGNLDYKFTNTLKFPVYIESSVQNKILTFNVYSNSSLDIKSYNLVNDIYESVQPGPATYIKDPTLPVGQVVQEQFPLVGYKVRSFKDTIQNGKVINHKQISDDHYQVAAEIIRIGTKGK
;
A
#
# COMPACT_ATOMS: atom_id res chain seq x y z
N MET A 1 -106.29 65.42 -12.75
CA MET A 1 -106.22 63.96 -12.38
C MET A 1 -105.09 63.16 -12.97
N LYS A 2 -104.13 63.73 -13.69
CA LYS A 2 -103.04 62.89 -14.32
C LYS A 2 -101.75 62.66 -13.46
N TYR A 3 -101.44 63.41 -12.39
CA TYR A 3 -100.25 63.28 -11.55
C TYR A 3 -100.31 62.14 -10.51
N GLY A 4 -101.51 61.76 -10.02
CA GLY A 4 -101.67 60.71 -9.03
C GLY A 4 -101.40 59.31 -9.55
N GLY A 5 -101.69 59.08 -10.87
CA GLY A 5 -101.42 57.80 -11.53
C GLY A 5 -99.93 57.53 -11.76
N LEU A 6 -99.18 58.60 -12.12
CA LEU A 6 -97.71 58.47 -12.38
C LEU A 6 -96.90 58.16 -11.11
N ILE A 7 -97.27 58.81 -9.96
CA ILE A 7 -96.67 58.57 -8.64
C ILE A 7 -96.92 57.15 -8.13
N LYS A 8 -98.20 56.64 -8.38
CA LYS A 8 -98.55 55.25 -8.00
C LYS A 8 -97.85 54.23 -8.86
N LEU A 9 -97.61 54.50 -10.13
CA LEU A 9 -96.84 53.64 -11.06
C LEU A 9 -95.40 53.68 -10.72
N MET A 10 -94.79 54.85 -10.36
CA MET A 10 -93.37 54.93 -9.91
C MET A 10 -93.17 54.25 -8.56
N LYS A 11 -94.11 54.30 -7.62
CA LYS A 11 -94.04 53.55 -6.35
C LYS A 11 -94.14 52.03 -6.62
N LYS A 12 -94.99 51.54 -7.51
CA LYS A 12 -95.06 50.10 -7.91
C LYS A 12 -93.78 49.67 -8.56
N LYS A 13 -93.19 50.48 -9.46
CA LYS A 13 -91.89 50.14 -10.08
C LYS A 13 -90.73 50.11 -9.05
N LYS A 14 -90.71 51.06 -8.11
CA LYS A 14 -89.71 51.03 -7.01
C LYS A 14 -89.84 49.78 -6.12
N ILE A 15 -91.08 49.41 -5.75
CA ILE A 15 -91.37 48.20 -4.97
C ILE A 15 -90.98 46.92 -5.77
N ALA A 16 -91.30 46.89 -7.06
CA ALA A 16 -90.91 45.76 -7.93
C ALA A 16 -89.39 45.66 -8.05
N ILE A 17 -88.67 46.80 -8.15
CA ILE A 17 -87.17 46.80 -8.16
C ILE A 17 -86.61 46.35 -6.80
N ILE A 18 -87.22 46.80 -5.67
CA ILE A 18 -86.76 46.34 -4.33
C ILE A 18 -87.01 44.85 -4.14
N ILE A 19 -88.17 44.32 -4.58
CA ILE A 19 -88.47 42.89 -4.55
C ILE A 19 -87.48 42.12 -5.43
N LEU A 20 -87.17 42.59 -6.65
CA LEU A 20 -86.22 41.97 -7.56
C LEU A 20 -84.80 41.99 -6.93
N LEU A 21 -84.38 43.12 -6.34
CA LEU A 21 -83.10 43.19 -5.65
C LEU A 21 -83.06 42.25 -4.44
N PHE A 22 -84.18 42.12 -3.69
CA PHE A 22 -84.26 41.19 -2.57
C PHE A 22 -84.17 39.71 -3.00
N ILE A 23 -84.83 39.36 -4.13
CA ILE A 23 -84.74 38.01 -4.74
C ILE A 23 -83.32 37.74 -5.22
N ILE A 24 -82.64 38.72 -5.84
CA ILE A 24 -81.23 38.60 -6.27
C ILE A 24 -80.33 38.38 -5.06
N ILE A 25 -80.52 39.20 -3.98
CA ILE A 25 -79.76 39.03 -2.76
C ILE A 25 -79.98 37.68 -2.12
N LEU A 26 -81.22 37.21 -2.05
CA LEU A 26 -81.54 35.89 -1.53
C LEU A 26 -80.90 34.74 -2.42
N SER A 27 -81.00 34.91 -3.73
CA SER A 27 -80.41 33.98 -4.67
C SER A 27 -78.87 33.91 -4.55
N VAL A 28 -78.24 35.08 -4.46
CA VAL A 28 -76.79 35.18 -4.29
C VAL A 28 -76.35 34.62 -2.92
N SER A 29 -77.09 34.97 -1.85
CA SER A 29 -76.83 34.43 -0.51
C SER A 29 -77.03 32.91 -0.43
N GLY A 30 -78.12 32.41 -1.07
CA GLY A 30 -78.38 30.98 -1.17
C GLY A 30 -77.30 30.25 -1.93
N PHE A 31 -76.87 30.81 -3.06
CA PHE A 31 -75.76 30.27 -3.81
C PHE A 31 -74.42 30.28 -3.03
N TYR A 32 -74.09 31.38 -2.36
CA TYR A 32 -72.94 31.48 -1.55
C TYR A 32 -72.95 30.51 -0.35
N SER A 33 -74.11 30.37 0.28
CA SER A 33 -74.31 29.35 1.35
C SER A 33 -74.16 27.94 0.84
N TYR A 34 -74.68 27.64 -0.34
CA TYR A 34 -74.53 26.35 -0.99
C TYR A 34 -73.04 26.01 -1.28
N LEU A 35 -72.32 27.00 -1.82
CA LEU A 35 -70.88 26.86 -2.04
C LEU A 35 -70.14 26.59 -0.71
N TYR A 36 -70.44 27.38 0.31
CA TYR A 36 -69.86 27.28 1.62
C TYR A 36 -70.08 25.89 2.26
N PHE A 37 -71.31 25.43 2.34
CA PHE A 37 -71.62 24.14 2.94
C PHE A 37 -71.04 22.96 2.11
N THR A 38 -71.01 23.08 0.78
CA THR A 38 -70.43 22.08 -0.08
C THR A 38 -68.94 21.96 0.11
N THR A 39 -68.22 23.06 0.25
CA THR A 39 -66.76 23.08 0.44
C THR A 39 -66.34 22.82 1.88
N GLN A 40 -67.19 23.14 2.86
CA GLN A 40 -66.85 23.03 4.28
C GLN A 40 -66.49 21.57 4.70
N LYS A 41 -67.21 20.59 4.18
CA LYS A 41 -66.92 19.18 4.47
C LYS A 41 -65.58 18.69 3.93
N TRP A 42 -64.97 19.44 3.00
CA TRP A 42 -63.65 19.12 2.42
C TRP A 42 -62.51 19.87 3.08
N THR A 43 -62.72 20.59 4.14
CA THR A 43 -61.68 21.32 4.86
C THR A 43 -60.72 20.39 5.62
N SER A 44 -61.24 19.24 6.11
CA SER A 44 -60.48 18.24 6.89
C SER A 44 -60.04 17.03 6.08
N ILE A 45 -60.39 16.97 4.80
CA ILE A 45 -60.06 15.86 3.90
C ILE A 45 -59.45 16.37 2.60
N ILE A 46 -58.77 15.50 1.89
CA ILE A 46 -58.10 15.76 0.60
C ILE A 46 -59.14 15.87 -0.51
N TYR A 47 -58.98 16.82 -1.42
CA TYR A 47 -59.85 17.04 -2.54
C TYR A 47 -59.93 15.85 -3.51
N PRO A 48 -61.02 15.65 -4.27
CA PRO A 48 -61.14 14.56 -5.20
C PRO A 48 -60.15 14.73 -6.37
N GLY A 49 -59.72 13.61 -6.95
CA GLY A 49 -58.77 13.56 -8.07
C GLY A 49 -57.32 13.73 -7.67
N VAL A 50 -56.98 13.69 -6.35
CA VAL A 50 -55.59 13.72 -5.88
C VAL A 50 -55.08 12.31 -5.65
N GLU A 51 -53.96 11.99 -6.26
CA GLU A 51 -53.27 10.70 -6.12
C GLU A 51 -51.76 10.89 -5.78
N ILE A 52 -51.19 9.94 -5.05
CA ILE A 52 -49.74 9.88 -4.79
C ILE A 52 -49.22 8.57 -5.45
N GLY A 53 -48.39 8.74 -6.48
CA GLY A 53 -48.01 7.62 -7.35
C GLY A 53 -49.23 6.96 -7.98
N ASP A 54 -49.53 5.74 -7.56
CA ASP A 54 -50.72 4.97 -7.99
C ASP A 54 -51.74 4.74 -6.85
N VAL A 55 -51.70 5.58 -5.79
CA VAL A 55 -52.65 5.53 -4.67
C VAL A 55 -53.60 6.72 -4.75
N ASP A 56 -54.92 6.46 -4.98
CA ASP A 56 -55.96 7.46 -4.86
C ASP A 56 -56.20 7.76 -3.37
N ILE A 57 -55.98 9.02 -2.98
CA ILE A 57 -56.16 9.51 -1.65
C ILE A 57 -57.31 10.51 -1.51
N SER A 58 -58.17 10.59 -2.56
CA SER A 58 -59.36 11.45 -2.60
C SER A 58 -60.30 11.15 -1.45
N GLY A 59 -60.74 12.22 -0.75
CA GLY A 59 -61.70 12.13 0.36
C GLY A 59 -61.13 11.54 1.65
N LYS A 60 -59.81 11.31 1.70
CA LYS A 60 -59.11 10.83 2.91
C LYS A 60 -58.67 11.97 3.80
N THR A 61 -58.65 11.76 5.08
CA THR A 61 -57.97 12.62 6.06
C THR A 61 -56.42 12.47 5.87
N LEU A 62 -55.67 13.41 6.46
CA LEU A 62 -54.19 13.31 6.49
C LEU A 62 -53.68 11.98 7.04
N ALA A 63 -54.31 11.47 8.13
CA ALA A 63 -53.92 10.22 8.76
C ALA A 63 -54.19 9.01 7.87
N GLU A 64 -55.41 8.88 7.33
CA GLU A 64 -55.79 7.78 6.44
C GLU A 64 -54.94 7.74 5.16
N ALA A 65 -54.69 8.94 4.57
CA ALA A 65 -53.84 9.03 3.38
C ALA A 65 -52.38 8.60 3.68
N LYS A 66 -51.85 9.04 4.83
CA LYS A 66 -50.52 8.63 5.30
C LYS A 66 -50.42 7.13 5.49
N ASP A 67 -51.43 6.54 6.15
CA ASP A 67 -51.42 5.06 6.40
C ASP A 67 -51.44 4.29 5.09
N LEU A 68 -52.29 4.65 4.12
CA LEU A 68 -52.40 4.03 2.82
C LEU A 68 -51.09 4.08 2.02
N VAL A 69 -50.49 5.26 1.95
CA VAL A 69 -49.24 5.46 1.22
C VAL A 69 -48.07 4.76 1.93
N THR A 70 -48.02 4.81 3.28
CA THR A 70 -46.99 4.14 4.07
C THR A 70 -47.05 2.63 3.90
N GLU A 71 -48.24 2.02 3.98
CA GLU A 71 -48.41 0.59 3.82
C GLU A 71 -47.95 0.15 2.43
N LYS A 72 -48.38 0.84 1.41
CA LYS A 72 -48.06 0.46 0.03
C LYS A 72 -46.60 0.65 -0.33
N TYR A 73 -46.02 1.81 -0.04
CA TYR A 73 -44.68 2.17 -0.47
C TYR A 73 -43.61 1.85 0.59
N GLN A 74 -43.76 2.37 1.80
CA GLN A 74 -42.72 2.25 2.84
C GLN A 74 -42.64 0.82 3.37
N SER A 75 -43.76 0.21 3.76
CA SER A 75 -43.75 -1.14 4.32
C SER A 75 -43.28 -2.20 3.29
N THR A 76 -43.60 -2.00 2.02
CA THR A 76 -43.13 -2.87 0.94
C THR A 76 -41.63 -2.69 0.70
N MET A 77 -41.16 -1.44 0.69
CA MET A 77 -39.74 -1.12 0.48
C MET A 77 -38.85 -1.69 1.57
N LEU A 78 -39.24 -1.60 2.84
CA LEU A 78 -38.46 -2.08 3.97
C LEU A 78 -38.26 -3.61 4.02
N LYS A 79 -39.05 -4.38 3.26
CA LYS A 79 -38.91 -5.82 3.14
C LYS A 79 -37.78 -6.26 2.19
N LYS A 80 -37.31 -5.35 1.33
CA LYS A 80 -36.27 -5.64 0.34
C LYS A 80 -34.90 -5.88 0.96
N ASN A 81 -34.12 -6.71 0.29
CA ASN A 81 -32.78 -7.10 0.72
C ASN A 81 -31.74 -6.87 -0.38
N ILE A 82 -30.54 -6.56 0.08
CA ILE A 82 -29.31 -6.55 -0.70
C ILE A 82 -28.53 -7.79 -0.30
N SER A 83 -28.34 -8.73 -1.21
CA SER A 83 -27.58 -9.96 -1.01
C SER A 83 -26.28 -9.92 -1.79
N ILE A 84 -25.15 -10.08 -1.11
CA ILE A 84 -23.81 -10.07 -1.68
C ILE A 84 -23.22 -11.47 -1.55
N LYS A 85 -23.10 -12.19 -2.66
CA LYS A 85 -22.50 -13.53 -2.69
C LYS A 85 -20.98 -13.45 -2.79
N THR A 86 -20.30 -14.25 -1.98
CA THR A 86 -18.86 -14.54 -2.10
C THR A 86 -18.65 -16.05 -2.13
N PRO A 87 -17.46 -16.55 -2.51
CA PRO A 87 -17.16 -17.99 -2.45
C PRO A 87 -17.27 -18.60 -1.04
N LEU A 88 -17.12 -17.78 0.01
CA LEU A 88 -17.14 -18.24 1.39
C LEU A 88 -18.56 -18.23 1.98
N LYS A 89 -19.31 -17.15 1.77
CA LYS A 89 -20.67 -16.97 2.33
C LYS A 89 -21.42 -15.86 1.61
N THR A 90 -22.70 -15.74 1.93
CA THR A 90 -23.54 -14.62 1.49
C THR A 90 -23.68 -13.61 2.63
N TYR A 91 -23.46 -12.35 2.33
CA TYR A 91 -23.77 -11.23 3.21
C TYR A 91 -25.11 -10.63 2.82
N SER A 92 -25.87 -10.13 3.80
CA SER A 92 -27.17 -9.54 3.56
C SER A 92 -27.32 -8.22 4.29
N LEU A 93 -27.95 -7.26 3.63
CA LEU A 93 -28.29 -5.95 4.20
C LEU A 93 -29.74 -5.62 3.78
N ASN A 94 -30.61 -5.46 4.78
CA ASN A 94 -32.00 -5.10 4.55
C ASN A 94 -32.14 -3.60 4.30
N TYR A 95 -33.12 -3.19 3.49
CA TYR A 95 -33.42 -1.78 3.20
C TYR A 95 -33.77 -0.95 4.45
N ALA A 96 -34.33 -1.57 5.49
CA ALA A 96 -34.51 -0.89 6.77
C ALA A 96 -33.18 -0.47 7.44
N LYS A 97 -32.11 -1.22 7.22
CA LYS A 97 -30.78 -0.89 7.76
C LYS A 97 -30.09 0.28 7.06
N ILE A 98 -30.46 0.55 5.81
CA ILE A 98 -29.99 1.72 5.07
C ILE A 98 -30.95 2.90 5.18
N ASN A 99 -31.89 2.86 6.12
CA ASN A 99 -32.92 3.91 6.31
C ASN A 99 -33.63 4.28 5.01
N ALA A 100 -33.89 3.28 4.15
CA ALA A 100 -34.60 3.48 2.89
C ALA A 100 -36.01 3.99 3.15
N GLY A 101 -36.43 5.04 2.44
CA GLY A 101 -37.73 5.63 2.67
C GLY A 101 -38.14 6.66 1.62
N TYR A 102 -39.31 7.22 1.84
CA TYR A 102 -39.87 8.27 1.01
C TYR A 102 -40.25 9.48 1.87
N ASN A 103 -40.33 10.65 1.23
CA ASN A 103 -40.79 11.90 1.84
C ASN A 103 -42.33 11.95 1.97
N ILE A 104 -42.92 10.92 2.58
CA ILE A 104 -44.39 10.72 2.64
C ILE A 104 -45.06 11.93 3.33
N ASP A 105 -44.56 12.39 4.47
CA ASP A 105 -45.16 13.48 5.24
C ASP A 105 -45.25 14.77 4.42
N ASP A 106 -44.22 15.12 3.67
CA ASP A 106 -44.19 16.31 2.84
C ASP A 106 -45.22 16.24 1.71
N VAL A 107 -45.27 15.08 1.02
CA VAL A 107 -46.15 14.87 -0.12
C VAL A 107 -47.62 14.77 0.33
N ILE A 108 -47.90 14.13 1.47
CA ILE A 108 -49.25 14.09 2.07
C ILE A 108 -49.72 15.51 2.44
N LYS A 109 -48.84 16.32 3.00
CA LYS A 109 -49.15 17.73 3.30
C LYS A 109 -49.42 18.52 2.03
N GLU A 110 -48.62 18.38 0.99
CA GLU A 110 -48.84 19.03 -0.30
C GLU A 110 -50.21 18.60 -0.89
N ALA A 111 -50.52 17.29 -0.83
CA ALA A 111 -51.82 16.77 -1.27
C ALA A 111 -52.99 17.33 -0.48
N PHE A 112 -52.82 17.47 0.84
CA PHE A 112 -53.86 18.00 1.71
C PHE A 112 -54.09 19.52 1.50
N ASP A 113 -53.05 20.28 1.27
CA ASP A 113 -53.10 21.71 1.07
C ASP A 113 -53.55 22.10 -0.34
N TYR A 114 -53.55 21.13 -1.29
CA TYR A 114 -53.93 21.38 -2.69
C TYR A 114 -55.31 22.04 -2.81
N GLY A 115 -55.35 23.26 -3.36
CA GLY A 115 -56.54 24.05 -3.66
C GLY A 115 -57.25 24.64 -2.44
N LYS A 116 -56.74 24.46 -1.19
CA LYS A 116 -57.40 25.02 0.01
C LYS A 116 -57.16 26.51 0.19
N ASP A 117 -56.17 27.07 -0.43
CA ASP A 117 -55.86 28.52 -0.50
C ASP A 117 -56.67 29.30 -1.53
N LEU A 118 -57.42 28.59 -2.40
CA LEU A 118 -58.25 29.17 -3.43
C LEU A 118 -59.53 29.80 -2.84
N ASN A 119 -60.17 30.74 -3.57
CA ASN A 119 -61.46 31.31 -3.22
C ASN A 119 -62.58 30.26 -3.25
N LEU A 120 -63.70 30.57 -2.62
CA LEU A 120 -64.80 29.63 -2.40
C LEU A 120 -65.38 29.02 -3.70
N TYR A 121 -65.45 29.82 -4.76
CA TYR A 121 -65.96 29.34 -6.06
C TYR A 121 -64.97 28.39 -6.74
N GLU A 122 -63.69 28.71 -6.73
CA GLU A 122 -62.65 27.86 -7.29
C GLU A 122 -62.51 26.53 -6.51
N ARG A 123 -62.63 26.60 -5.18
CA ARG A 123 -62.66 25.40 -4.32
C ARG A 123 -63.83 24.51 -4.68
N TYR A 124 -65.04 25.09 -4.80
CA TYR A 124 -66.25 24.36 -5.25
C TYR A 124 -66.00 23.70 -6.62
N LYS A 125 -65.41 24.44 -7.56
CA LYS A 125 -65.16 23.96 -8.93
C LYS A 125 -64.22 22.74 -8.91
N LEU A 126 -63.11 22.78 -8.15
CA LEU A 126 -62.22 21.67 -8.02
C LEU A 126 -62.90 20.44 -7.39
N ILE A 127 -63.75 20.65 -6.41
CA ILE A 127 -64.46 19.54 -5.75
C ILE A 127 -65.52 18.93 -6.66
N LYS A 128 -66.24 19.72 -7.44
CA LYS A 128 -67.33 19.27 -8.28
C LYS A 128 -66.85 18.69 -9.63
N TYR A 129 -65.76 19.27 -10.12
CA TYR A 129 -65.14 18.91 -11.41
C TYR A 129 -63.65 18.65 -11.18
N PRO A 130 -63.27 17.52 -10.56
CA PRO A 130 -61.91 17.28 -10.15
C PRO A 130 -60.99 17.18 -11.37
N VAL A 131 -59.80 17.73 -11.20
CA VAL A 131 -58.68 17.61 -12.13
C VAL A 131 -57.66 16.65 -11.50
N ASN A 132 -57.21 15.65 -12.26
CA ASN A 132 -56.18 14.71 -11.75
C ASN A 132 -54.92 15.46 -11.34
N LYS A 133 -54.59 15.42 -10.06
CA LYS A 133 -53.37 15.91 -9.46
C LYS A 133 -52.53 14.71 -8.97
N SER A 134 -51.56 14.31 -9.78
CA SER A 134 -50.63 13.25 -9.38
C SER A 134 -49.40 13.86 -8.71
N LEU A 135 -49.04 13.33 -7.55
CA LEU A 135 -47.87 13.69 -6.76
C LEU A 135 -46.90 12.50 -6.71
N ASN A 136 -45.61 12.81 -6.77
CA ASN A 136 -44.56 11.78 -6.78
C ASN A 136 -43.81 11.75 -5.45
N LEU A 137 -43.54 10.52 -4.98
CA LEU A 137 -42.70 10.27 -3.82
C LEU A 137 -41.22 10.36 -4.21
N LYS A 138 -40.45 11.05 -3.37
CA LYS A 138 -38.98 11.09 -3.51
C LYS A 138 -38.37 10.04 -2.61
N PHE A 139 -37.61 9.10 -3.21
CA PHE A 139 -36.88 8.07 -2.52
C PHE A 139 -35.57 8.60 -1.95
N THR A 140 -35.23 8.19 -0.73
CA THR A 140 -33.97 8.50 -0.03
C THR A 140 -33.44 7.28 0.71
N TYR A 141 -32.13 7.20 0.90
CA TYR A 141 -31.50 6.18 1.72
C TYR A 141 -30.16 6.69 2.27
N ASP A 142 -29.63 6.00 3.28
CA ASP A 142 -28.29 6.23 3.85
C ASP A 142 -27.33 5.14 3.32
N SER A 143 -26.26 5.56 2.66
CA SER A 143 -25.25 4.64 2.14
C SER A 143 -24.24 4.12 3.19
N LYS A 144 -24.18 4.78 4.36
CA LYS A 144 -23.19 4.44 5.40
C LYS A 144 -23.27 2.99 5.86
N PRO A 145 -24.43 2.37 6.14
CA PRO A 145 -24.48 0.96 6.54
C PRO A 145 -23.99 0.00 5.46
N LEU A 146 -24.16 0.34 4.17
CA LEU A 146 -23.60 -0.42 3.06
C LEU A 146 -22.07 -0.33 3.06
N HIS A 147 -21.54 0.87 3.21
CA HIS A 147 -20.09 1.09 3.31
C HIS A 147 -19.49 0.32 4.49
N ASP A 148 -20.13 0.37 5.66
CA ASP A 148 -19.70 -0.36 6.86
C ASP A 148 -19.70 -1.88 6.62
N LEU A 149 -20.73 -2.42 5.94
CA LEU A 149 -20.79 -3.84 5.56
C LEU A 149 -19.65 -4.22 4.61
N ILE A 150 -19.39 -3.43 3.56
CA ILE A 150 -18.30 -3.67 2.61
C ILE A 150 -16.94 -3.60 3.31
N SER A 151 -16.74 -2.65 4.21
CA SER A 151 -15.54 -2.54 5.04
C SER A 151 -15.32 -3.77 5.94
N LYS A 152 -16.39 -4.30 6.51
CA LYS A 152 -16.36 -5.55 7.26
C LYS A 152 -15.98 -6.74 6.36
N MET A 153 -16.59 -6.83 5.19
CA MET A 153 -16.27 -7.87 4.20
C MET A 153 -14.79 -7.80 3.77
N GLN A 154 -14.27 -6.59 3.56
CA GLN A 154 -12.87 -6.37 3.22
C GLN A 154 -11.92 -6.91 4.28
N LYS A 155 -12.21 -6.68 5.55
CA LYS A 155 -11.40 -7.20 6.68
C LYS A 155 -11.46 -8.73 6.80
N GLU A 156 -12.58 -9.35 6.46
CA GLU A 156 -12.76 -10.80 6.53
C GLU A 156 -12.15 -11.54 5.33
N ILE A 157 -12.15 -10.92 4.15
CA ILE A 157 -11.78 -11.56 2.87
C ILE A 157 -10.33 -11.25 2.48
N ASN A 158 -9.86 -10.01 2.70
CA ASN A 158 -8.52 -9.63 2.26
C ASN A 158 -7.47 -10.38 3.06
N MET A 159 -6.59 -11.04 2.32
CA MET A 159 -5.44 -11.76 2.87
C MET A 159 -4.21 -11.45 2.02
N ASN A 160 -3.13 -11.02 2.67
CA ASN A 160 -1.87 -10.82 1.99
C ASN A 160 -1.27 -12.18 1.56
N PRO A 161 -0.61 -12.24 0.41
CA PRO A 161 0.13 -13.44 0.01
C PRO A 161 1.30 -13.68 0.96
N ILE A 162 1.65 -14.95 1.16
CA ILE A 162 2.81 -15.35 1.94
C ILE A 162 3.85 -15.91 0.96
N ASN A 163 5.04 -15.31 0.92
CA ASN A 163 6.14 -15.78 0.12
C ASN A 163 6.73 -17.10 0.68
N ALA A 164 7.18 -17.94 -0.21
CA ALA A 164 8.03 -19.08 0.16
C ALA A 164 9.35 -18.57 0.76
N THR A 165 9.93 -19.37 1.64
CA THR A 165 11.28 -19.16 2.21
C THR A 165 12.18 -20.33 1.92
N ILE A 166 13.48 -20.08 1.88
CA ILE A 166 14.52 -21.10 1.70
C ILE A 166 15.52 -20.98 2.85
N SER A 167 15.93 -22.13 3.37
CA SER A 167 17.02 -22.24 4.33
C SER A 167 17.86 -23.47 3.99
N LYS A 168 19.09 -23.52 4.50
CA LYS A 168 19.97 -24.66 4.28
C LYS A 168 20.25 -25.36 5.61
N SER A 169 20.12 -26.71 5.63
CA SER A 169 20.41 -27.54 6.79
C SER A 169 21.31 -28.70 6.31
N GLY A 170 22.55 -28.68 6.72
CA GLY A 170 23.56 -29.61 6.21
C GLY A 170 23.73 -29.46 4.69
N SER A 171 23.55 -30.54 3.94
CA SER A 171 23.61 -30.53 2.47
C SER A 171 22.31 -30.16 1.79
N ASN A 172 21.17 -30.10 2.53
CA ASN A 172 19.85 -29.99 1.95
C ASN A 172 19.29 -28.58 2.07
N PHE A 173 18.53 -28.16 1.04
CA PHE A 173 17.68 -26.96 1.10
C PHE A 173 16.29 -27.32 1.60
N LEU A 174 15.81 -26.55 2.57
CA LEU A 174 14.45 -26.62 3.08
C LEU A 174 13.67 -25.44 2.54
N VAL A 175 12.61 -25.71 1.77
CA VAL A 175 11.77 -24.69 1.13
C VAL A 175 10.36 -24.79 1.68
N THR A 176 9.85 -23.69 2.25
CA THR A 176 8.45 -23.62 2.69
C THR A 176 7.52 -23.35 1.50
N SER A 177 6.24 -23.71 1.65
CA SER A 177 5.23 -23.36 0.65
C SER A 177 4.85 -21.89 0.75
N ASP A 178 4.65 -21.26 -0.39
CA ASP A 178 3.97 -19.97 -0.49
C ASP A 178 2.44 -20.14 -0.35
N LYS A 179 1.74 -19.02 -0.11
CA LYS A 179 0.28 -18.99 -0.08
C LYS A 179 -0.21 -17.77 -0.84
N GLN A 180 -1.22 -18.01 -1.67
CA GLN A 180 -1.92 -16.97 -2.39
C GLN A 180 -2.74 -16.10 -1.45
N GLY A 181 -2.74 -14.79 -1.68
CA GLY A 181 -3.60 -13.82 -1.02
C GLY A 181 -4.86 -13.55 -1.83
N PHE A 182 -5.77 -12.75 -1.25
CA PHE A 182 -7.03 -12.36 -1.87
C PHE A 182 -7.34 -10.88 -1.60
N LYS A 183 -7.98 -10.21 -2.55
CA LYS A 183 -8.43 -8.83 -2.44
C LYS A 183 -9.85 -8.68 -2.95
N LEU A 184 -10.76 -8.23 -2.09
CA LEU A 184 -12.11 -7.83 -2.47
C LEU A 184 -12.05 -6.53 -3.28
N MET A 185 -12.75 -6.47 -4.40
CA MET A 185 -12.84 -5.28 -5.25
C MET A 185 -13.96 -4.37 -4.74
N THR A 186 -13.69 -3.68 -3.62
CA THR A 186 -14.67 -2.88 -2.86
C THR A 186 -15.34 -1.80 -3.68
N ASP A 187 -14.58 -1.00 -4.43
CA ASP A 187 -15.11 0.14 -5.20
C ASP A 187 -16.06 -0.32 -6.32
N LYS A 188 -15.73 -1.44 -6.97
CA LYS A 188 -16.58 -2.04 -7.99
C LYS A 188 -17.86 -2.57 -7.37
N LEU A 189 -17.76 -3.27 -6.25
CA LEU A 189 -18.88 -3.85 -5.52
C LEU A 189 -19.83 -2.76 -5.05
N GLU A 190 -19.32 -1.73 -4.41
CA GLU A 190 -20.11 -0.60 -3.90
C GLU A 190 -20.83 0.13 -5.03
N LYS A 191 -20.11 0.48 -6.08
CA LYS A 191 -20.68 1.15 -7.26
C LYS A 191 -21.80 0.31 -7.91
N GLU A 192 -21.63 -1.00 -8.03
CA GLU A 192 -22.62 -1.90 -8.59
C GLU A 192 -23.88 -1.94 -7.72
N ILE A 193 -23.75 -2.04 -6.39
CA ILE A 193 -24.89 -2.07 -5.48
C ILE A 193 -25.62 -0.73 -5.51
N LEU A 194 -24.91 0.40 -5.38
CA LEU A 194 -25.48 1.74 -5.40
C LEU A 194 -26.27 2.02 -6.68
N SER A 195 -25.81 1.51 -7.83
CA SER A 195 -26.51 1.65 -9.10
C SER A 195 -27.82 0.88 -9.17
N LYS A 196 -28.03 -0.13 -8.32
CA LYS A 196 -29.23 -0.97 -8.27
C LYS A 196 -30.20 -0.55 -7.17
N ILE A 197 -29.76 0.24 -6.19
CA ILE A 197 -30.64 0.78 -5.14
C ILE A 197 -31.62 1.76 -5.77
N SER A 198 -32.90 1.48 -5.66
CA SER A 198 -33.95 2.32 -6.20
C SER A 198 -35.19 2.32 -5.32
N GLY A 199 -36.03 3.35 -5.49
CA GLY A 199 -37.34 3.46 -4.86
C GLY A 199 -38.46 2.70 -5.58
N ASP A 200 -38.17 1.92 -6.61
CA ASP A 200 -39.19 1.12 -7.27
C ASP A 200 -39.62 -0.09 -6.41
N ILE A 201 -40.82 -0.01 -5.84
CA ILE A 201 -41.35 -1.09 -4.99
C ILE A 201 -41.61 -2.40 -5.75
N LYS A 202 -41.71 -2.35 -7.08
CA LYS A 202 -41.91 -3.51 -7.93
C LYS A 202 -40.62 -4.21 -8.31
N SER A 203 -39.47 -3.57 -8.10
CA SER A 203 -38.15 -4.17 -8.37
C SER A 203 -37.86 -5.34 -7.40
N GLN A 204 -37.08 -6.30 -7.87
CA GLN A 204 -36.66 -7.46 -7.06
C GLN A 204 -35.60 -7.08 -6.05
N ASP A 205 -35.33 -7.99 -5.11
CA ASP A 205 -34.17 -7.92 -4.23
C ASP A 205 -32.87 -7.80 -5.04
N ILE A 206 -31.93 -7.03 -4.51
CA ILE A 206 -30.63 -6.87 -5.14
C ILE A 206 -29.76 -8.09 -4.85
N LEU A 207 -29.30 -8.75 -5.91
CA LEU A 207 -28.30 -9.79 -5.83
C LEU A 207 -27.04 -9.36 -6.59
N VAL A 208 -25.90 -9.40 -5.90
CA VAL A 208 -24.58 -9.08 -6.46
C VAL A 208 -23.59 -10.18 -6.09
N VAL A 209 -22.70 -10.52 -7.02
CA VAL A 209 -21.57 -11.42 -6.77
C VAL A 209 -20.32 -10.59 -6.61
N ALA A 210 -19.71 -10.64 -5.43
CA ALA A 210 -18.52 -9.88 -5.14
C ALA A 210 -17.30 -10.43 -5.91
N GLU A 211 -16.61 -9.58 -6.65
CA GLU A 211 -15.36 -9.93 -7.31
C GLU A 211 -14.23 -9.95 -6.29
N ILE A 212 -13.56 -11.11 -6.19
CA ILE A 212 -12.38 -11.32 -5.35
C ILE A 212 -11.21 -11.67 -6.27
N LYS A 213 -10.16 -10.83 -6.25
CA LYS A 213 -8.95 -11.07 -7.04
C LYS A 213 -7.90 -11.80 -6.23
N PRO A 214 -7.26 -12.83 -6.80
CA PRO A 214 -6.10 -13.45 -6.20
C PRO A 214 -4.91 -12.48 -6.23
N ILE A 215 -4.10 -12.50 -5.16
CA ILE A 215 -2.80 -11.84 -5.10
C ILE A 215 -1.75 -12.92 -5.03
N LEU A 216 -0.95 -13.03 -6.08
CA LEU A 216 0.11 -14.04 -6.14
C LEU A 216 1.30 -13.61 -5.28
N PRO A 217 1.97 -14.55 -4.59
CA PRO A 217 3.23 -14.29 -3.92
C PRO A 217 4.33 -13.96 -4.96
N THR A 218 5.23 -13.09 -4.61
CA THR A 218 6.36 -12.71 -5.47
C THR A 218 7.44 -13.78 -5.50
N ILE A 219 7.59 -14.53 -4.40
CA ILE A 219 8.53 -15.63 -4.24
C ILE A 219 7.73 -16.91 -4.02
N THR A 220 7.78 -17.81 -5.01
CA THR A 220 7.06 -19.08 -4.96
C THR A 220 8.01 -20.23 -4.60
N LYS A 221 7.44 -21.32 -4.08
CA LYS A 221 8.17 -22.55 -3.79
C LYS A 221 8.92 -23.09 -5.00
N GLU A 222 8.26 -23.09 -6.17
CA GLU A 222 8.84 -23.57 -7.42
C GLU A 222 10.10 -22.79 -7.80
N LYS A 223 10.07 -21.45 -7.65
CA LYS A 223 11.26 -20.62 -7.90
C LYS A 223 12.40 -20.97 -6.94
N LEU A 224 12.12 -21.17 -5.66
CA LEU A 224 13.14 -21.46 -4.67
C LEU A 224 13.69 -22.88 -4.78
N GLN A 225 12.89 -23.85 -5.19
CA GLN A 225 13.35 -25.24 -5.45
C GLN A 225 14.34 -25.34 -6.61
N THR A 226 14.46 -24.29 -7.44
CA THR A 226 15.49 -24.23 -8.48
C THR A 226 16.91 -24.06 -7.93
N VAL A 227 17.07 -23.62 -6.66
CA VAL A 227 18.36 -23.49 -6.00
C VAL A 227 18.84 -24.87 -5.53
N ASN A 228 19.74 -25.47 -6.28
CA ASN A 228 20.15 -26.88 -6.08
C ASN A 228 21.64 -27.14 -6.19
N THR A 229 22.47 -26.17 -6.60
CA THR A 229 23.87 -26.35 -6.80
C THR A 229 24.73 -25.22 -6.29
N ARG A 230 25.93 -25.49 -5.82
CA ARG A 230 26.92 -24.50 -5.44
C ARG A 230 27.70 -24.05 -6.67
N LEU A 231 27.59 -22.76 -7.00
CA LEU A 231 28.32 -22.16 -8.12
C LEU A 231 29.77 -21.87 -7.76
N SER A 232 30.01 -21.40 -6.52
CA SER A 232 31.35 -21.06 -6.04
C SER A 232 31.46 -21.17 -4.54
N SER A 233 32.73 -21.18 -4.09
CA SER A 233 33.11 -21.10 -2.68
C SER A 233 34.38 -20.26 -2.56
N PHE A 234 34.47 -19.46 -1.50
CA PHE A 234 35.71 -18.76 -1.15
C PHE A 234 35.87 -18.71 0.36
N SER A 235 37.12 -18.91 0.82
CA SER A 235 37.47 -18.88 2.25
C SER A 235 38.63 -17.97 2.49
N SER A 236 38.66 -17.29 3.63
CA SER A 236 39.79 -16.54 4.12
C SER A 236 40.09 -16.90 5.58
N ASN A 237 41.38 -16.92 5.93
CA ASN A 237 41.88 -17.25 7.27
C ASN A 237 42.07 -15.96 8.09
N PHE A 238 41.64 -15.98 9.35
CA PHE A 238 41.88 -14.90 10.32
C PHE A 238 42.38 -15.44 11.68
N SER A 239 43.14 -16.54 11.66
CA SER A 239 43.66 -17.24 12.86
C SER A 239 44.46 -16.31 13.79
N THR A 240 45.22 -15.36 13.23
CA THR A 240 46.03 -14.38 13.96
C THR A 240 45.22 -13.20 14.53
N SER A 241 43.92 -13.09 14.23
CA SER A 241 43.09 -11.99 14.66
C SER A 241 42.81 -12.03 16.17
N PRO A 242 42.91 -10.91 16.88
CA PRO A 242 42.51 -10.81 18.26
C PRO A 242 41.00 -11.02 18.45
N ALA A 243 40.58 -11.25 19.70
CA ALA A 243 39.20 -11.65 20.03
C ALA A 243 38.13 -10.67 19.47
N GLY A 244 38.32 -9.37 19.67
CA GLY A 244 37.39 -8.34 19.21
C GLY A 244 37.18 -8.38 17.68
N ARG A 245 38.32 -8.49 16.93
CA ARG A 245 38.24 -8.61 15.45
C ARG A 245 37.55 -9.89 15.02
N SER A 246 37.83 -10.99 15.70
CA SER A 246 37.19 -12.29 15.44
C SER A 246 35.68 -12.24 15.68
N THR A 247 35.24 -11.56 16.76
CA THR A 247 33.82 -11.31 17.06
C THR A 247 33.15 -10.52 15.93
N ASN A 248 33.77 -9.44 15.47
CA ASN A 248 33.24 -8.58 14.40
C ASN A 248 33.06 -9.36 13.08
N ILE A 249 34.08 -10.17 12.69
CA ILE A 249 34.01 -11.01 11.50
C ILE A 249 32.85 -12.00 11.62
N THR A 250 32.69 -12.65 12.77
CA THR A 250 31.62 -13.63 12.98
C THR A 250 30.23 -12.99 12.92
N LEU A 251 30.05 -11.83 13.56
CA LEU A 251 28.77 -11.11 13.54
C LEU A 251 28.38 -10.68 12.13
N ALA A 252 29.30 -10.08 11.38
CA ALA A 252 29.03 -9.65 10.01
C ALA A 252 28.76 -10.85 9.08
N THR A 253 29.50 -11.95 9.23
CA THR A 253 29.28 -13.19 8.48
C THR A 253 27.89 -13.75 8.73
N ASN A 254 27.49 -13.85 10.00
CA ASN A 254 26.17 -14.37 10.37
C ASN A 254 25.02 -13.49 9.85
N SER A 255 25.23 -12.19 9.74
CA SER A 255 24.21 -11.26 9.19
C SER A 255 23.95 -11.47 7.70
N ILE A 256 24.90 -12.05 6.97
CA ILE A 256 24.80 -12.34 5.53
C ILE A 256 24.29 -13.75 5.26
N ASN A 257 24.46 -14.66 6.22
CA ASN A 257 24.06 -16.06 6.05
C ASN A 257 22.57 -16.20 5.76
N GLY A 258 22.22 -16.98 4.75
CA GLY A 258 20.82 -17.21 4.36
C GLY A 258 20.24 -16.13 3.44
N THR A 259 21.06 -15.20 2.96
CA THR A 259 20.60 -14.14 2.05
C THR A 259 20.14 -14.75 0.72
N LEU A 260 18.89 -14.41 0.35
CA LEU A 260 18.27 -14.79 -0.92
C LEU A 260 18.18 -13.56 -1.83
N ILE A 261 18.67 -13.67 -3.05
CA ILE A 261 18.67 -12.60 -4.04
C ILE A 261 17.97 -13.12 -5.29
N MET A 262 16.75 -12.60 -5.55
CA MET A 262 15.96 -12.98 -6.72
C MET A 262 16.58 -12.40 -8.00
N PRO A 263 16.31 -12.98 -9.20
CA PRO A 263 16.76 -12.44 -10.46
C PRO A 263 16.45 -10.95 -10.61
N GLY A 264 17.43 -10.15 -11.00
CA GLY A 264 17.34 -8.70 -11.15
C GLY A 264 17.45 -7.88 -9.85
N ASN A 265 17.43 -8.52 -8.68
CA ASN A 265 17.61 -7.83 -7.40
C ASN A 265 19.09 -7.63 -7.08
N SER A 266 19.37 -6.59 -6.32
CA SER A 266 20.73 -6.23 -5.87
C SER A 266 20.93 -6.52 -4.39
N PHE A 267 22.15 -6.84 -4.04
CA PHE A 267 22.66 -6.97 -2.67
C PHE A 267 23.48 -5.72 -2.31
N SER A 268 23.36 -5.27 -1.07
CA SER A 268 24.23 -4.26 -0.44
C SER A 268 24.80 -4.84 0.84
N PHE A 269 26.12 -4.80 0.98
CA PHE A 269 26.82 -5.27 2.19
C PHE A 269 26.42 -4.41 3.39
N ASN A 270 26.52 -3.09 3.26
CA ASN A 270 26.14 -2.17 4.32
C ASN A 270 24.64 -2.25 4.63
N GLY A 271 23.78 -2.41 3.63
CA GLY A 271 22.34 -2.60 3.82
C GLY A 271 22.00 -3.87 4.62
N THR A 272 22.75 -4.95 4.43
CA THR A 272 22.53 -6.24 5.11
C THR A 272 23.14 -6.27 6.51
N VAL A 273 24.41 -5.87 6.66
CA VAL A 273 25.14 -5.91 7.94
C VAL A 273 24.73 -4.74 8.85
N GLY A 274 24.42 -3.58 8.26
CA GLY A 274 24.07 -2.36 8.96
C GLY A 274 25.26 -1.69 9.64
N LYS A 275 24.99 -0.62 10.41
CA LYS A 275 26.01 0.11 11.18
C LYS A 275 26.59 -0.79 12.28
N ARG A 276 27.92 -0.78 12.41
CA ARG A 276 28.69 -1.54 13.40
C ARG A 276 28.72 -0.73 14.69
N THR A 277 28.07 -1.22 15.72
CA THR A 277 27.95 -0.52 17.02
C THR A 277 28.12 -1.49 18.18
N ALA A 278 28.53 -0.97 19.34
CA ALA A 278 28.56 -1.76 20.57
C ALA A 278 27.23 -2.42 20.92
N ALA A 279 26.11 -1.73 20.69
CA ALA A 279 24.77 -2.26 20.93
C ALA A 279 24.44 -3.50 20.09
N LYS A 280 25.08 -3.67 18.92
CA LYS A 280 24.98 -4.88 18.08
C LYS A 280 26.04 -5.93 18.42
N GLY A 281 26.83 -5.74 19.46
CA GLY A 281 27.86 -6.66 19.90
C GLY A 281 29.23 -6.48 19.23
N TYR A 282 29.39 -5.51 18.31
CA TYR A 282 30.70 -5.23 17.72
C TYR A 282 31.68 -4.71 18.76
N GLN A 283 32.96 -5.07 18.59
CA GLN A 283 34.03 -4.76 19.50
C GLN A 283 35.06 -3.81 18.84
N PRO A 284 35.72 -2.95 19.62
CA PRO A 284 36.88 -2.21 19.13
C PRO A 284 37.97 -3.16 18.65
N ALA A 285 38.48 -2.91 17.45
CA ALA A 285 39.54 -3.72 16.85
C ALA A 285 40.35 -2.89 15.84
N PRO A 286 41.55 -3.32 15.46
CA PRO A 286 42.39 -2.59 14.51
C PRO A 286 41.67 -2.40 13.16
N VAL A 287 41.72 -1.19 12.62
CA VAL A 287 41.23 -0.77 11.30
C VAL A 287 42.32 0.04 10.61
N ASP A 288 42.43 -0.07 9.31
CA ASP A 288 43.30 0.74 8.47
C ASP A 288 42.55 2.02 8.08
N ILE A 289 43.08 3.19 8.45
CA ILE A 289 42.55 4.50 8.04
C ILE A 289 43.64 5.22 7.26
N GLY A 290 43.49 5.23 5.92
CA GLY A 290 44.56 5.63 5.01
C GLY A 290 45.76 4.68 5.17
N THR A 291 46.96 5.21 5.56
CA THR A 291 48.15 4.44 5.79
C THR A 291 48.41 4.14 7.29
N LYS A 292 47.51 4.52 8.20
CA LYS A 292 47.63 4.34 9.65
C LYS A 292 46.68 3.29 10.18
N VAL A 293 47.12 2.58 11.22
CA VAL A 293 46.26 1.66 11.98
C VAL A 293 45.60 2.42 13.13
N SER A 294 44.31 2.31 13.25
CA SER A 294 43.49 2.88 14.35
C SER A 294 42.68 1.77 15.02
N SER A 295 41.83 2.11 15.96
CA SER A 295 40.91 1.18 16.63
C SER A 295 39.49 1.69 16.50
N ASP A 296 38.58 0.88 15.91
CA ASP A 296 37.18 1.19 15.75
C ASP A 296 36.31 -0.10 15.75
N TYR A 297 35.00 0.07 15.90
CA TYR A 297 34.02 -1.04 15.85
C TYR A 297 33.90 -1.73 14.48
N GLY A 298 34.61 -1.25 13.46
CA GLY A 298 34.67 -1.81 12.11
C GLY A 298 35.79 -2.81 11.85
N GLY A 299 36.71 -3.04 12.82
CA GLY A 299 37.89 -3.89 12.60
C GLY A 299 37.51 -5.32 12.18
N GLY A 300 37.99 -5.76 11.01
CA GLY A 300 37.75 -7.08 10.42
C GLY A 300 36.64 -7.14 9.37
N ILE A 301 35.79 -6.10 9.24
CA ILE A 301 34.61 -6.12 8.35
C ILE A 301 35.00 -6.17 6.88
N CYS A 302 36.06 -5.50 6.47
CA CYS A 302 36.55 -5.54 5.09
C CYS A 302 37.05 -6.93 4.67
N GLN A 303 37.48 -7.78 5.60
CA GLN A 303 37.77 -9.20 5.28
C GLN A 303 36.51 -9.98 4.96
N VAL A 304 35.37 -9.65 5.59
CA VAL A 304 34.06 -10.28 5.30
C VAL A 304 33.58 -9.86 3.91
N SER A 305 33.58 -8.55 3.61
CA SER A 305 33.17 -8.05 2.29
C SER A 305 34.08 -8.55 1.16
N THR A 306 35.38 -8.62 1.38
CA THR A 306 36.36 -9.19 0.44
C THR A 306 36.10 -10.67 0.17
N SER A 307 35.82 -11.46 1.22
CA SER A 307 35.54 -12.89 1.05
C SER A 307 34.24 -13.12 0.30
N LEU A 308 33.21 -12.31 0.57
CA LEU A 308 31.97 -12.34 -0.19
C LEU A 308 32.19 -11.94 -1.66
N TYR A 309 32.92 -10.84 -1.94
CA TYR A 309 33.30 -10.41 -3.28
C TYR A 309 33.93 -11.55 -4.08
N ASN A 310 34.90 -12.24 -3.48
CA ASN A 310 35.60 -13.36 -4.13
C ASN A 310 34.69 -14.54 -4.44
N ALA A 311 33.73 -14.85 -3.59
CA ALA A 311 32.72 -15.88 -3.88
C ALA A 311 31.77 -15.44 -4.99
N VAL A 312 31.27 -14.18 -4.93
CA VAL A 312 30.31 -13.62 -5.89
C VAL A 312 30.88 -13.54 -7.30
N ILE A 313 32.07 -12.98 -7.47
CA ILE A 313 32.69 -12.83 -8.81
C ILE A 313 32.97 -14.18 -9.48
N ARG A 314 33.31 -15.21 -8.68
CA ARG A 314 33.49 -16.60 -9.15
C ARG A 314 32.18 -17.33 -9.46
N SER A 315 31.03 -16.72 -9.12
CA SER A 315 29.70 -17.21 -9.52
C SER A 315 29.17 -16.53 -10.79
N ASN A 316 30.02 -15.77 -11.48
CA ASN A 316 29.67 -14.94 -12.64
C ASN A 316 28.61 -13.84 -12.35
N LEU A 317 28.51 -13.44 -11.11
CA LEU A 317 27.71 -12.27 -10.72
C LEU A 317 28.57 -11.01 -10.87
N GLU A 318 27.97 -9.90 -11.32
CA GLU A 318 28.69 -8.66 -11.53
C GLU A 318 28.57 -7.74 -10.33
N SER A 319 29.73 -7.27 -9.83
CA SER A 319 29.77 -6.22 -8.82
C SER A 319 29.35 -4.90 -9.44
N THR A 320 28.42 -4.21 -8.80
CA THR A 320 27.94 -2.86 -9.21
C THR A 320 28.62 -1.74 -8.42
N GLU A 321 29.18 -2.08 -7.24
CA GLU A 321 30.01 -1.18 -6.46
C GLU A 321 31.08 -2.04 -5.74
N ARG A 322 32.36 -1.69 -5.96
CA ARG A 322 33.51 -2.31 -5.29
C ARG A 322 34.65 -1.31 -5.24
N HIS A 323 35.26 -1.18 -4.09
CA HIS A 323 36.43 -0.33 -3.83
C HIS A 323 37.58 -1.19 -3.31
N HIS A 324 38.83 -0.92 -3.76
CA HIS A 324 40.01 -1.53 -3.17
C HIS A 324 40.44 -0.80 -1.92
N HIS A 325 41.28 -1.40 -1.08
CA HIS A 325 41.88 -0.70 0.05
C HIS A 325 42.93 0.31 -0.40
N THR A 326 43.20 1.30 0.43
CA THR A 326 44.29 2.29 0.22
C THR A 326 45.65 1.61 0.22
N ILE A 327 45.86 0.61 1.12
CA ILE A 327 47.10 -0.17 1.26
C ILE A 327 46.78 -1.67 1.05
N PRO A 328 47.78 -2.48 0.67
CA PRO A 328 47.59 -3.91 0.48
C PRO A 328 47.02 -4.63 1.70
N SER A 329 45.98 -5.45 1.52
CA SER A 329 45.46 -6.32 2.57
C SER A 329 46.21 -7.64 2.59
N SER A 330 46.44 -8.25 3.77
CA SER A 330 47.21 -9.47 3.95
C SER A 330 46.41 -10.76 3.74
N TYR A 331 45.10 -10.71 3.63
CA TYR A 331 44.22 -11.90 3.61
C TYR A 331 43.74 -12.32 2.22
N VAL A 332 44.08 -11.54 1.19
CA VAL A 332 43.84 -11.87 -0.23
C VAL A 332 44.98 -11.35 -1.11
N PRO A 333 45.20 -11.87 -2.30
CA PRO A 333 46.13 -11.30 -3.29
C PRO A 333 45.68 -9.86 -3.68
N LEU A 334 46.66 -9.06 -4.13
CA LEU A 334 46.44 -7.71 -4.64
C LEU A 334 45.36 -7.71 -5.75
N GLY A 335 44.49 -6.70 -5.76
CA GLY A 335 43.40 -6.56 -6.74
C GLY A 335 42.16 -7.42 -6.46
N MET A 336 42.19 -8.25 -5.40
CA MET A 336 41.10 -9.17 -5.06
C MET A 336 40.36 -8.79 -3.79
N ASP A 337 40.57 -7.57 -3.27
CA ASP A 337 39.92 -7.05 -2.07
C ASP A 337 38.68 -6.22 -2.41
N ALA A 338 37.80 -6.04 -1.43
CA ALA A 338 36.62 -5.17 -1.49
C ALA A 338 36.45 -4.51 -0.12
N THR A 339 36.80 -3.25 -0.01
CA THR A 339 36.68 -2.48 1.22
C THR A 339 35.27 -1.89 1.37
N VAL A 340 34.82 -1.77 2.62
CA VAL A 340 33.54 -1.15 2.97
C VAL A 340 33.74 -0.21 4.17
N ASP A 341 33.03 0.91 4.12
CA ASP A 341 32.91 1.85 5.22
C ASP A 341 31.47 2.34 5.35
N TRP A 342 30.96 2.39 6.57
CA TRP A 342 29.56 2.73 6.80
C TRP A 342 29.27 4.19 6.41
N GLY A 343 28.38 4.33 5.43
CA GLY A 343 27.95 5.64 4.92
C GLY A 343 28.82 6.20 3.79
N ASN A 344 29.98 5.58 3.49
CA ASN A 344 30.92 6.08 2.49
C ASN A 344 31.18 5.06 1.36
N LEU A 345 31.57 3.83 1.69
CA LEU A 345 31.95 2.80 0.73
C LEU A 345 31.14 1.54 0.95
N ASP A 346 30.56 0.99 -0.11
CA ASP A 346 29.79 -0.25 -0.03
C ASP A 346 30.31 -1.31 -1.00
N TYR A 347 29.96 -2.55 -0.75
CA TYR A 347 30.10 -3.63 -1.72
C TYR A 347 28.70 -4.04 -2.17
N LYS A 348 28.43 -3.88 -3.47
CA LYS A 348 27.14 -4.20 -4.09
C LYS A 348 27.31 -5.08 -5.31
N PHE A 349 26.35 -5.96 -5.54
CA PHE A 349 26.24 -6.73 -6.77
C PHE A 349 24.76 -7.00 -7.09
N THR A 350 24.49 -7.33 -8.36
CA THR A 350 23.15 -7.66 -8.84
C THR A 350 23.11 -9.12 -9.27
N ASN A 351 22.01 -9.82 -8.94
CA ASN A 351 21.76 -11.14 -9.49
C ASN A 351 21.34 -11.04 -10.95
N THR A 352 22.28 -11.18 -11.84
CA THR A 352 22.10 -11.17 -13.30
C THR A 352 21.72 -12.54 -13.88
N LEU A 353 21.63 -13.57 -13.02
CA LEU A 353 21.28 -14.93 -13.42
C LEU A 353 19.74 -15.06 -13.56
N LYS A 354 19.31 -16.09 -14.29
CA LYS A 354 17.88 -16.41 -14.49
C LYS A 354 17.21 -17.01 -13.25
N PHE A 355 17.99 -17.45 -12.27
CA PHE A 355 17.55 -18.18 -11.08
C PHE A 355 17.92 -17.41 -9.81
N PRO A 356 17.21 -17.67 -8.69
CA PRO A 356 17.58 -17.10 -7.39
C PRO A 356 19.01 -17.50 -7.00
N VAL A 357 19.67 -16.58 -6.31
CA VAL A 357 20.96 -16.80 -5.67
C VAL A 357 20.77 -16.89 -4.16
N TYR A 358 21.33 -17.91 -3.54
CA TYR A 358 21.35 -18.11 -2.10
C TYR A 358 22.78 -18.05 -1.59
N ILE A 359 23.04 -17.23 -0.59
CA ILE A 359 24.36 -17.09 0.05
C ILE A 359 24.34 -17.83 1.39
N GLU A 360 25.18 -18.81 1.52
CA GLU A 360 25.54 -19.44 2.78
C GLU A 360 26.88 -18.90 3.26
N SER A 361 26.98 -18.57 4.53
CA SER A 361 28.25 -18.19 5.13
C SER A 361 28.46 -18.86 6.49
N SER A 362 29.73 -19.11 6.83
CA SER A 362 30.08 -19.72 8.10
C SER A 362 31.45 -19.27 8.57
N VAL A 363 31.67 -19.36 9.87
CA VAL A 363 32.96 -19.20 10.52
C VAL A 363 33.25 -20.49 11.30
N GLN A 364 34.31 -21.21 10.95
CA GLN A 364 34.76 -22.38 11.67
C GLN A 364 36.29 -22.34 11.84
N ASN A 365 36.77 -22.49 13.06
CA ASN A 365 38.21 -22.49 13.36
C ASN A 365 38.94 -21.24 12.82
N LYS A 366 38.30 -20.06 12.94
CA LYS A 366 38.81 -18.79 12.37
C LYS A 366 39.02 -18.81 10.85
N ILE A 367 38.31 -19.68 10.14
CA ILE A 367 38.18 -19.67 8.68
C ILE A 367 36.78 -19.15 8.38
N LEU A 368 36.71 -18.03 7.66
CA LEU A 368 35.48 -17.45 7.09
C LEU A 368 35.26 -18.09 5.72
N THR A 369 34.05 -18.62 5.47
CA THR A 369 33.67 -19.20 4.19
C THR A 369 32.37 -18.63 3.68
N PHE A 370 32.33 -18.26 2.42
CA PHE A 370 31.12 -17.95 1.65
C PHE A 370 30.93 -19.01 0.55
N ASN A 371 29.70 -19.51 0.47
CA ASN A 371 29.24 -20.37 -0.62
C ASN A 371 28.09 -19.66 -1.35
N VAL A 372 28.11 -19.64 -2.67
CA VAL A 372 27.07 -19.09 -3.51
C VAL A 372 26.36 -20.21 -4.23
N TYR A 373 25.07 -20.35 -4.06
CA TYR A 373 24.22 -21.37 -4.66
C TYR A 373 23.24 -20.77 -5.65
N SER A 374 22.91 -21.52 -6.70
CA SER A 374 21.85 -21.24 -7.67
C SER A 374 21.42 -22.53 -8.38
N ASN A 375 21.19 -22.51 -9.68
CA ASN A 375 20.66 -23.64 -10.45
C ASN A 375 21.74 -24.36 -11.24
N SER A 376 21.68 -25.69 -11.24
CA SER A 376 22.60 -26.57 -11.96
C SER A 376 22.46 -26.51 -13.48
N SER A 377 21.37 -25.96 -14.02
CA SER A 377 21.20 -25.78 -15.47
C SER A 377 21.92 -24.54 -16.02
N LEU A 378 22.51 -23.72 -15.12
CA LEU A 378 23.43 -22.68 -15.56
C LEU A 378 24.65 -23.31 -16.21
N ASP A 379 25.10 -22.75 -17.32
CA ASP A 379 26.18 -23.25 -18.14
C ASP A 379 27.43 -23.55 -17.27
N ILE A 380 27.97 -24.77 -17.38
CA ILE A 380 29.04 -25.24 -16.52
C ILE A 380 30.36 -24.58 -16.93
N LYS A 381 30.58 -23.40 -16.42
CA LYS A 381 31.84 -22.65 -16.52
C LYS A 381 32.35 -22.40 -15.11
N SER A 382 33.67 -22.47 -14.97
CA SER A 382 34.33 -21.97 -13.75
C SER A 382 34.94 -20.60 -14.02
N TYR A 383 35.05 -19.82 -12.96
CA TYR A 383 35.58 -18.48 -13.05
C TYR A 383 36.72 -18.31 -12.07
N ASN A 384 37.89 -17.87 -12.58
CA ASN A 384 39.05 -17.59 -11.77
C ASN A 384 39.42 -16.11 -11.81
N LEU A 385 40.01 -15.63 -10.73
CA LEU A 385 40.57 -14.30 -10.68
C LEU A 385 42.10 -14.40 -10.81
N VAL A 386 42.65 -13.59 -11.70
CA VAL A 386 44.08 -13.45 -11.95
C VAL A 386 44.46 -12.00 -11.83
N ASN A 387 45.57 -11.68 -11.18
CA ASN A 387 46.11 -10.35 -11.08
C ASN A 387 47.43 -10.20 -11.86
N ASP A 388 47.67 -9.04 -12.41
CA ASP A 388 48.90 -8.59 -13.05
C ASP A 388 49.41 -7.35 -12.33
N ILE A 389 50.54 -7.45 -11.63
CA ILE A 389 51.20 -6.35 -10.95
C ILE A 389 52.14 -5.72 -11.97
N TYR A 390 51.71 -4.61 -12.57
CA TYR A 390 52.45 -3.96 -13.62
C TYR A 390 53.38 -2.84 -13.15
N GLU A 391 53.24 -2.37 -11.89
CA GLU A 391 54.13 -1.40 -11.29
C GLU A 391 54.23 -1.62 -9.77
N SER A 392 55.44 -1.44 -9.21
CA SER A 392 55.67 -1.41 -7.77
C SER A 392 56.50 -0.19 -7.42
N VAL A 393 56.08 0.52 -6.36
CA VAL A 393 56.73 1.75 -5.90
C VAL A 393 57.31 1.51 -4.51
N GLN A 394 58.63 1.55 -4.39
CA GLN A 394 59.32 1.35 -3.12
C GLN A 394 59.10 2.55 -2.18
N PRO A 395 58.96 2.31 -0.85
CA PRO A 395 58.87 3.36 0.09
C PRO A 395 60.13 4.24 0.13
N GLY A 396 59.94 5.53 0.36
CA GLY A 396 61.03 6.46 0.57
C GLY A 396 61.76 6.21 1.89
N PRO A 397 62.80 7.01 2.21
CA PRO A 397 63.55 6.89 3.47
C PRO A 397 62.63 7.11 4.67
N ALA A 398 63.01 6.51 5.82
CA ALA A 398 62.31 6.64 7.06
C ALA A 398 62.21 8.11 7.52
N THR A 399 61.05 8.50 8.03
CA THR A 399 60.80 9.80 8.65
C THR A 399 60.97 9.68 10.18
N TYR A 400 61.82 10.49 10.77
CA TYR A 400 62.07 10.55 12.21
C TYR A 400 61.35 11.74 12.84
N ILE A 401 60.44 11.49 13.79
CA ILE A 401 59.67 12.50 14.50
C ILE A 401 60.14 12.57 15.96
N LYS A 402 60.58 13.74 16.43
CA LYS A 402 60.92 14.00 17.85
C LYS A 402 59.63 14.02 18.67
N ASP A 403 59.58 13.21 19.74
CA ASP A 403 58.41 13.08 20.61
C ASP A 403 58.75 13.48 22.05
N PRO A 404 58.24 14.66 22.53
CA PRO A 404 58.49 15.14 23.89
C PRO A 404 57.69 14.37 24.95
N THR A 405 56.81 13.48 24.57
CA THR A 405 56.05 12.64 25.52
C THR A 405 56.77 11.34 25.85
N LEU A 406 57.71 10.90 25.01
CA LEU A 406 58.52 9.71 25.19
C LEU A 406 59.86 10.04 25.89
N PRO A 407 60.33 9.20 26.83
CA PRO A 407 61.66 9.33 27.43
C PRO A 407 62.78 9.38 26.40
N VAL A 408 63.86 10.15 26.71
CA VAL A 408 65.07 10.19 25.86
C VAL A 408 65.61 8.77 25.64
N GLY A 409 65.89 8.44 24.36
CA GLY A 409 66.38 7.12 23.94
C GLY A 409 65.31 6.06 23.64
N GLN A 410 64.04 6.36 23.97
CA GLN A 410 62.94 5.48 23.53
C GLN A 410 62.62 5.72 22.05
N VAL A 411 62.52 4.64 21.30
CA VAL A 411 62.17 4.62 19.88
C VAL A 411 60.86 3.85 19.71
N VAL A 412 59.88 4.45 19.01
CA VAL A 412 58.60 3.82 18.70
C VAL A 412 58.40 3.89 17.20
N GLN A 413 58.24 2.74 16.57
CA GLN A 413 57.83 2.67 15.16
C GLN A 413 56.35 2.95 15.05
N GLU A 414 55.98 4.13 14.54
CA GLU A 414 54.60 4.56 14.36
C GLU A 414 53.98 3.96 13.11
N GLN A 415 54.77 3.84 12.04
CA GLN A 415 54.33 3.30 10.74
C GLN A 415 55.42 2.44 10.14
N PHE A 416 55.04 1.22 9.66
CA PHE A 416 55.91 0.36 8.90
C PHE A 416 56.00 0.83 7.44
N PRO A 417 57.13 0.60 6.74
CA PRO A 417 57.24 0.92 5.34
C PRO A 417 56.33 -0.02 4.53
N LEU A 418 55.56 0.53 3.58
CA LEU A 418 54.69 -0.22 2.69
C LEU A 418 55.03 0.07 1.24
N VAL A 419 55.21 -1.01 0.43
CA VAL A 419 55.34 -0.90 -1.01
C VAL A 419 54.00 -0.58 -1.66
N GLY A 420 53.96 0.43 -2.53
CA GLY A 420 52.82 0.74 -3.34
C GLY A 420 52.76 -0.17 -4.60
N TYR A 421 51.57 -0.41 -5.11
CA TYR A 421 51.35 -1.26 -6.28
C TYR A 421 50.29 -0.71 -7.20
N LYS A 422 50.48 -0.92 -8.53
CA LYS A 422 49.42 -0.81 -9.51
C LYS A 422 49.12 -2.21 -10.07
N VAL A 423 47.84 -2.59 -10.04
CA VAL A 423 47.44 -3.98 -10.27
C VAL A 423 46.20 -4.02 -11.16
N ARG A 424 46.27 -4.71 -12.27
CA ARG A 424 45.11 -5.08 -13.06
C ARG A 424 44.60 -6.44 -12.62
N SER A 425 43.30 -6.55 -12.42
CA SER A 425 42.66 -7.82 -12.13
C SER A 425 41.79 -8.25 -13.29
N PHE A 426 41.84 -9.55 -13.56
CA PHE A 426 41.12 -10.18 -14.65
C PHE A 426 40.23 -11.32 -14.11
N LYS A 427 39.08 -11.49 -14.77
CA LYS A 427 38.20 -12.64 -14.59
C LYS A 427 38.37 -13.57 -15.78
N ASP A 428 38.93 -14.74 -15.54
CA ASP A 428 39.03 -15.82 -16.53
C ASP A 428 37.76 -16.65 -16.50
N THR A 429 37.17 -16.85 -17.68
CA THR A 429 36.07 -17.81 -17.86
C THR A 429 36.69 -19.10 -18.41
N ILE A 430 36.50 -20.19 -17.68
CA ILE A 430 37.10 -21.49 -17.98
C ILE A 430 35.98 -22.45 -18.35
N GLN A 431 36.10 -23.10 -19.51
CA GLN A 431 35.20 -24.15 -19.96
C GLN A 431 36.06 -25.35 -20.47
N ASN A 432 35.75 -26.56 -19.99
CA ASN A 432 36.48 -27.77 -20.30
C ASN A 432 38.00 -27.64 -20.06
N GLY A 433 38.38 -26.97 -18.96
CA GLY A 433 39.79 -26.76 -18.57
C GLY A 433 40.55 -25.71 -19.40
N LYS A 434 39.88 -25.03 -20.35
CA LYS A 434 40.50 -23.97 -21.17
C LYS A 434 39.92 -22.62 -20.85
N VAL A 435 40.76 -21.57 -20.77
CA VAL A 435 40.32 -20.17 -20.69
C VAL A 435 39.73 -19.79 -22.02
N ILE A 436 38.42 -19.44 -22.02
CA ILE A 436 37.69 -19.04 -23.21
C ILE A 436 37.43 -17.51 -23.24
N ASN A 437 37.62 -16.85 -22.09
CA ASN A 437 37.52 -15.38 -21.99
C ASN A 437 38.42 -14.90 -20.85
N HIS A 438 39.12 -13.77 -21.09
CA HIS A 438 39.98 -13.07 -20.14
C HIS A 438 39.56 -11.62 -20.09
N LYS A 439 38.76 -11.25 -19.09
CA LYS A 439 38.14 -9.92 -18.99
C LYS A 439 38.76 -9.11 -17.84
N GLN A 440 39.35 -7.97 -18.12
CA GLN A 440 39.78 -7.03 -17.08
C GLN A 440 38.55 -6.56 -16.29
N ILE A 441 38.62 -6.59 -14.95
CA ILE A 441 37.55 -6.24 -14.04
C ILE A 441 37.92 -5.04 -13.14
N SER A 442 39.21 -4.76 -12.93
CA SER A 442 39.68 -3.58 -12.19
C SER A 442 41.10 -3.17 -12.61
N ASP A 443 41.45 -1.93 -12.24
CA ASP A 443 42.81 -1.40 -12.22
C ASP A 443 42.96 -0.64 -10.88
N ASP A 444 43.67 -1.25 -9.95
CA ASP A 444 43.70 -0.84 -8.54
C ASP A 444 45.09 -0.26 -8.20
N HIS A 445 45.09 0.87 -7.46
CA HIS A 445 46.32 1.58 -7.09
C HIS A 445 46.48 1.63 -5.58
N TYR A 446 47.34 0.78 -5.02
CA TYR A 446 47.70 0.76 -3.60
C TYR A 446 48.80 1.77 -3.32
N GLN A 447 48.60 2.59 -2.27
CA GLN A 447 49.53 3.65 -1.91
C GLN A 447 50.79 3.10 -1.28
N VAL A 448 51.91 3.75 -1.61
CA VAL A 448 53.20 3.59 -0.91
C VAL A 448 53.17 4.35 0.39
N ALA A 449 53.81 3.84 1.43
CA ALA A 449 53.97 4.55 2.71
C ALA A 449 55.42 4.44 3.21
N ALA A 450 56.03 5.58 3.57
CA ALA A 450 57.32 5.61 4.18
C ALA A 450 57.27 5.16 5.66
N GLU A 451 58.35 4.63 6.18
CA GLU A 451 58.51 4.31 7.60
C GLU A 451 58.43 5.60 8.45
N ILE A 452 57.72 5.57 9.59
CA ILE A 452 57.70 6.67 10.58
C ILE A 452 58.17 6.17 11.93
N ILE A 453 59.22 6.77 12.43
CA ILE A 453 59.87 6.43 13.70
C ILE A 453 59.80 7.65 14.65
N ARG A 454 59.20 7.47 15.84
CA ARG A 454 59.21 8.49 16.91
C ARG A 454 60.38 8.27 17.84
N ILE A 455 61.14 9.33 18.08
CA ILE A 455 62.30 9.32 18.97
C ILE A 455 62.00 10.19 20.20
N GLY A 456 62.03 9.59 21.37
CA GLY A 456 61.75 10.24 22.64
C GLY A 456 62.77 11.35 22.95
N THR A 457 62.26 12.52 23.35
CA THR A 457 63.04 13.71 23.73
C THR A 457 62.68 14.28 25.10
N LYS A 458 61.81 13.58 25.86
CA LYS A 458 61.39 14.00 27.18
C LYS A 458 62.61 13.96 28.14
N GLY A 459 63.17 15.15 28.51
CA GLY A 459 64.18 15.26 29.51
C GLY A 459 63.74 14.71 30.89
N LYS A 460 64.71 14.34 31.75
CA LYS A 460 64.45 13.91 33.13
C LYS A 460 63.81 15.03 33.93
#